data_4f24555720a46a00dae23d0d27ba4eb7
#
_entry.id   4f24555720a46a00dae23d0d27ba4eb7
#
_cell.length_a   1.000
_cell.length_b   1.000
_cell.length_c   1.000
_cell.angle_alpha   90.00
_cell.angle_beta   90.00
_cell.angle_gamma   90.00
#
_symmetry.space_group_name_H-M   'P 1'
#
loop_
_entity.id
_entity.type
_entity.pdbx_description
1 polymer ?
#
loop_
_entity_poly.entity_id
_entity_poly.type
_entity_poly.pdbx_seq_one_letter_code
_entity_poly.pdbx_strand_id
1 'polypeptide(L)'
;MNRTKTRLAAIFVICFMLTLVANAQEKKTLFIILDGIQRELLENNPTPNLDDIAVQGGYAHAYVGGKKDGYSETPTISAVGYNSLLTGVWVNKHNVKGNGIHQPNYYYPTIFKKFKENYPNKTIAVYSTWLDNRTKLVGENLEATGRLQLDYHFDGLEIDTLSYPHDDQSDYIKKIDQAVSTYAANDVITKGPDLTWVYLQYTDDMGHRFGESPQMDAGIQEADRQVGLIWEAIKKREISHNEEWMIIITTDHGRKVGGKGHGGQSDEERATWIVSNKKFNGINKNTPGVVDIFPTIADYMNIAVPKNQAMEVDGVSLLGEAYASHLSGILQGETLKLSWKDYGTKAKAMVWVTPTNQYKYGETDIYRQIGEIAPENGSASLDLKYTYDHLKVVVELPNGYINVWATNKE
;
A
#
# COMPACT_ATOMS: atom_id res chain seq x y z
N MET A 1 -17.93 71.20 -8.14
CA MET A 1 -16.74 70.75 -7.45
C MET A 1 -17.14 69.51 -6.60
N ASN A 2 -17.00 68.30 -7.06
CA ASN A 2 -17.05 67.01 -6.33
C ASN A 2 -17.39 65.84 -7.27
N ARG A 3 -16.49 65.55 -8.23
CA ARG A 3 -16.58 64.30 -9.01
C ARG A 3 -15.24 63.57 -9.10
N THR A 4 -14.19 64.01 -8.40
CA THR A 4 -12.83 63.46 -8.56
C THR A 4 -12.36 62.61 -7.34
N LYS A 5 -13.10 62.55 -6.25
CA LYS A 5 -12.71 61.80 -5.03
C LYS A 5 -13.25 60.36 -4.97
N THR A 6 -14.23 60.00 -5.82
CA THR A 6 -14.86 58.67 -5.78
C THR A 6 -14.17 57.63 -6.71
N ARG A 7 -13.28 58.01 -7.58
CA ARG A 7 -12.58 57.09 -8.49
C ARG A 7 -11.26 56.53 -7.94
N LEU A 8 -10.65 57.14 -6.95
CA LEU A 8 -9.41 56.62 -6.35
C LEU A 8 -9.66 55.53 -5.28
N ALA A 9 -10.81 55.51 -4.65
CA ALA A 9 -11.14 54.48 -3.64
C ALA A 9 -11.50 53.10 -4.27
N ALA A 10 -12.00 53.09 -5.49
CA ALA A 10 -12.36 51.86 -6.17
C ALA A 10 -11.16 51.08 -6.74
N ILE A 11 -10.05 51.76 -7.04
CA ILE A 11 -8.85 51.14 -7.60
C ILE A 11 -8.01 50.46 -6.51
N PHE A 12 -8.07 50.92 -5.26
CA PHE A 12 -7.31 50.36 -4.12
C PHE A 12 -7.95 49.05 -3.57
N VAL A 13 -9.27 48.85 -3.73
CA VAL A 13 -9.98 47.63 -3.29
C VAL A 13 -9.78 46.48 -4.26
N ILE A 14 -9.57 46.75 -5.56
CA ILE A 14 -9.37 45.71 -6.58
C ILE A 14 -7.92 45.14 -6.55
N CYS A 15 -6.93 45.93 -6.14
CA CYS A 15 -5.54 45.42 -5.97
C CYS A 15 -5.30 44.59 -4.73
N PHE A 16 -6.22 44.55 -3.73
CA PHE A 16 -6.03 43.77 -2.50
C PHE A 16 -6.73 42.41 -2.53
N MET A 17 -7.47 42.05 -3.59
CA MET A 17 -8.11 40.75 -3.77
C MET A 17 -7.30 39.78 -4.63
N LEU A 18 -6.07 40.07 -4.97
CA LEU A 18 -5.29 39.28 -5.95
C LEU A 18 -4.11 38.52 -5.37
N THR A 19 -4.00 38.31 -4.05
CA THR A 19 -2.89 37.53 -3.49
C THR A 19 -3.26 36.67 -2.27
N LEU A 20 -4.19 35.75 -2.45
CA LEU A 20 -4.27 34.55 -1.64
C LEU A 20 -4.59 33.35 -2.55
N VAL A 21 -3.77 33.14 -3.57
CA VAL A 21 -3.56 31.79 -4.02
C VAL A 21 -2.68 31.15 -2.92
N ALA A 22 -3.31 30.57 -1.92
CA ALA A 22 -2.66 29.61 -1.07
C ALA A 22 -2.16 28.52 -2.02
N ASN A 23 -0.87 28.55 -2.37
CA ASN A 23 -0.27 27.44 -3.08
C ASN A 23 -0.42 26.22 -2.17
N ALA A 24 -1.37 25.35 -2.49
CA ALA A 24 -1.48 24.07 -1.81
C ALA A 24 -0.13 23.39 -1.85
N GLN A 25 0.29 22.81 -0.72
CA GLN A 25 1.54 22.06 -0.67
C GLN A 25 1.51 20.91 -1.68
N GLU A 26 2.64 20.68 -2.32
CA GLU A 26 2.78 19.56 -3.25
C GLU A 26 2.85 18.25 -2.46
N LYS A 27 1.87 17.39 -2.65
CA LYS A 27 1.82 16.09 -1.97
C LYS A 27 2.81 15.13 -2.57
N LYS A 28 3.59 14.48 -1.71
CA LYS A 28 4.58 13.44 -2.06
C LYS A 28 4.44 12.23 -1.15
N THR A 29 4.78 11.06 -1.66
CA THR A 29 4.69 9.82 -0.89
C THR A 29 5.97 9.02 -1.01
N LEU A 30 6.48 8.56 0.13
CA LEU A 30 7.54 7.57 0.23
C LEU A 30 7.07 6.40 1.09
N PHE A 31 7.17 5.18 0.58
CA PHE A 31 6.90 4.00 1.39
C PHE A 31 8.12 3.07 1.45
N ILE A 32 8.32 2.46 2.63
CA ILE A 32 9.47 1.61 2.93
C ILE A 32 8.94 0.22 3.30
N ILE A 33 9.52 -0.82 2.72
CA ILE A 33 9.35 -2.19 3.17
C ILE A 33 10.64 -2.62 3.87
N LEU A 34 10.51 -2.98 5.15
CA LEU A 34 11.54 -3.63 5.95
C LEU A 34 11.20 -5.11 6.02
N ASP A 35 11.96 -5.94 5.31
CA ASP A 35 11.60 -7.33 5.04
C ASP A 35 11.57 -8.20 6.30
N GLY A 36 10.48 -8.92 6.48
CA GLY A 36 10.37 -10.03 7.42
C GLY A 36 10.51 -9.69 8.90
N ILE A 37 10.14 -8.49 9.32
CA ILE A 37 10.16 -8.10 10.74
C ILE A 37 8.85 -8.52 11.41
N GLN A 38 8.92 -9.48 12.33
CA GLN A 38 7.79 -9.86 13.17
C GLN A 38 7.32 -8.67 14.01
N ARG A 39 5.99 -8.50 14.12
CA ARG A 39 5.39 -7.43 14.89
C ARG A 39 5.88 -7.40 16.34
N GLU A 40 5.87 -8.53 17.01
CA GLU A 40 6.27 -8.66 18.41
C GLU A 40 7.75 -8.29 18.62
N LEU A 41 8.63 -8.61 17.67
CA LEU A 41 10.03 -8.21 17.73
C LEU A 41 10.20 -6.71 17.53
N LEU A 42 9.44 -6.11 16.61
CA LEU A 42 9.46 -4.65 16.45
C LEU A 42 9.04 -3.94 17.73
N GLU A 43 7.93 -4.39 18.34
CA GLU A 43 7.37 -3.78 19.56
C GLU A 43 8.29 -3.93 20.80
N ASN A 44 9.12 -4.97 20.81
CA ASN A 44 10.06 -5.24 21.91
C ASN A 44 11.44 -4.61 21.71
N ASN A 45 11.73 -4.05 20.56
CA ASN A 45 13.00 -3.40 20.22
C ASN A 45 12.91 -1.88 20.30
N PRO A 46 13.98 -1.18 20.72
CA PRO A 46 14.02 0.28 20.63
C PRO A 46 14.10 0.72 19.15
N THR A 47 13.09 1.42 18.70
CA THR A 47 12.97 1.93 17.33
C THR A 47 12.63 3.43 17.32
N PRO A 48 13.53 4.32 17.83
CA PRO A 48 13.22 5.71 18.10
C PRO A 48 12.81 6.51 16.84
N ASN A 49 13.27 6.13 15.65
CA ASN A 49 12.90 6.81 14.41
C ASN A 49 11.50 6.41 13.93
N LEU A 50 11.15 5.12 14.01
CA LEU A 50 9.79 4.66 13.75
C LEU A 50 8.81 5.24 14.76
N ASP A 51 9.20 5.33 16.04
CA ASP A 51 8.41 5.95 17.10
C ASP A 51 8.15 7.43 16.83
N ASP A 52 9.16 8.21 16.39
CA ASP A 52 9.01 9.63 16.01
C ASP A 52 8.00 9.80 14.87
N ILE A 53 8.02 8.92 13.89
CA ILE A 53 7.04 8.91 12.78
C ILE A 53 5.65 8.54 13.30
N ALA A 54 5.53 7.50 14.11
CA ALA A 54 4.28 6.99 14.64
C ALA A 54 3.56 8.01 15.55
N VAL A 55 4.31 8.81 16.31
CA VAL A 55 3.75 9.88 17.15
C VAL A 55 3.02 10.94 16.32
N GLN A 56 3.46 11.22 15.10
CA GLN A 56 2.82 12.21 14.22
C GLN A 56 1.53 11.68 13.57
N GLY A 57 1.49 10.40 13.24
CA GLY A 57 0.35 9.78 12.55
C GLY A 57 -0.21 8.58 13.28
N GLY A 58 0.48 7.45 13.23
CA GLY A 58 0.06 6.24 13.92
C GLY A 58 0.91 5.02 13.64
N TYR A 59 0.74 4.05 14.52
CA TYR A 59 1.15 2.66 14.41
C TYR A 59 -0.08 1.78 14.38
N ALA A 60 -0.09 0.78 13.52
CA ALA A 60 -1.18 -0.19 13.43
C ALA A 60 -0.66 -1.62 13.34
N HIS A 61 -1.29 -2.54 14.09
CA HIS A 61 -1.24 -3.94 13.75
C HIS A 61 -1.88 -4.15 12.38
N ALA A 62 -1.21 -4.90 11.51
CA ALA A 62 -1.69 -5.18 10.17
C ALA A 62 -1.61 -6.68 9.86
N TYR A 63 -2.10 -7.09 8.71
CA TYR A 63 -2.00 -8.48 8.26
C TYR A 63 -1.65 -8.59 6.78
N VAL A 64 -1.10 -9.76 6.45
CA VAL A 64 -0.89 -10.24 5.08
C VAL A 64 -1.54 -11.63 4.94
N GLY A 65 -1.56 -12.20 3.75
CA GLY A 65 -1.98 -13.59 3.55
C GLY A 65 -3.42 -13.78 3.09
N GLY A 66 -4.15 -12.70 2.80
CA GLY A 66 -5.52 -12.78 2.28
C GLY A 66 -6.51 -13.45 3.26
N LYS A 67 -7.54 -14.11 2.74
CA LYS A 67 -8.49 -14.88 3.55
C LYS A 67 -7.97 -16.31 3.70
N LYS A 68 -7.56 -16.69 4.92
CA LYS A 68 -7.12 -18.05 5.24
C LYS A 68 -8.20 -19.06 4.85
N ASP A 69 -7.79 -20.18 4.25
CA ASP A 69 -8.65 -21.24 3.71
C ASP A 69 -9.68 -20.74 2.68
N GLY A 70 -9.48 -19.53 2.12
CA GLY A 70 -10.37 -18.88 1.17
C GLY A 70 -9.75 -18.70 -0.22
N TYR A 71 -10.55 -18.17 -1.16
CA TYR A 71 -10.13 -17.95 -2.55
C TYR A 71 -8.98 -16.92 -2.70
N SER A 72 -8.79 -16.05 -1.73
CA SER A 72 -7.73 -15.04 -1.71
C SER A 72 -6.58 -15.39 -0.78
N GLU A 73 -6.51 -16.64 -0.31
CA GLU A 73 -5.36 -17.09 0.49
C GLU A 73 -4.06 -16.84 -0.27
N THR A 74 -3.16 -16.12 0.38
CA THR A 74 -1.96 -15.57 -0.23
C THR A 74 -0.75 -16.01 0.57
N PRO A 75 0.27 -16.63 -0.05
CA PRO A 75 1.49 -17.01 0.65
C PRO A 75 2.17 -15.79 1.30
N THR A 76 2.63 -15.97 2.54
CA THR A 76 3.38 -14.94 3.30
C THR A 76 4.85 -14.97 2.88
N ILE A 77 5.10 -14.64 1.60
CA ILE A 77 6.40 -14.65 0.92
C ILE A 77 6.67 -13.25 0.39
N SER A 78 7.93 -12.84 0.42
CA SER A 78 8.42 -11.50 0.11
C SER A 78 7.80 -10.88 -1.16
N ALA A 79 8.09 -11.39 -2.35
CA ALA A 79 7.56 -10.83 -3.60
C ALA A 79 6.02 -10.84 -3.67
N VAL A 80 5.38 -11.79 -2.99
CA VAL A 80 3.91 -11.91 -2.93
C VAL A 80 3.33 -10.78 -2.09
N GLY A 81 3.92 -10.52 -0.92
CA GLY A 81 3.56 -9.42 -0.03
C GLY A 81 3.80 -8.06 -0.69
N TYR A 82 4.98 -7.87 -1.32
CA TYR A 82 5.27 -6.61 -2.03
C TYR A 82 4.27 -6.36 -3.15
N ASN A 83 3.95 -7.39 -3.95
CA ASN A 83 3.01 -7.20 -5.06
C ASN A 83 1.58 -6.96 -4.58
N SER A 84 1.18 -7.57 -3.44
CA SER A 84 -0.10 -7.29 -2.81
C SER A 84 -0.21 -5.82 -2.36
N LEU A 85 0.87 -5.27 -1.79
CA LEU A 85 0.97 -3.86 -1.43
C LEU A 85 0.93 -2.95 -2.66
N LEU A 86 1.74 -3.27 -3.68
CA LEU A 86 1.90 -2.45 -4.88
C LEU A 86 0.62 -2.35 -5.72
N THR A 87 -0.22 -3.39 -5.72
CA THR A 87 -1.42 -3.49 -6.57
C THR A 87 -2.73 -3.34 -5.81
N GLY A 88 -2.71 -3.44 -4.46
CA GLY A 88 -3.91 -3.40 -3.62
C GLY A 88 -4.78 -4.65 -3.74
N VAL A 89 -4.26 -5.77 -4.28
CA VAL A 89 -5.01 -7.01 -4.47
C VAL A 89 -4.22 -8.24 -4.01
N TRP A 90 -4.91 -9.34 -3.70
CA TRP A 90 -4.30 -10.59 -3.27
C TRP A 90 -3.82 -11.46 -4.45
N VAL A 91 -3.07 -12.54 -4.14
CA VAL A 91 -2.41 -13.42 -5.12
C VAL A 91 -3.32 -14.00 -6.20
N ASN A 92 -4.58 -14.28 -5.87
CA ASN A 92 -5.57 -14.79 -6.83
C ASN A 92 -5.84 -13.81 -8.00
N LYS A 93 -5.48 -12.55 -7.85
CA LYS A 93 -5.57 -11.50 -8.86
C LYS A 93 -4.21 -11.18 -9.47
N HIS A 94 -3.22 -10.78 -8.67
CA HIS A 94 -1.91 -10.37 -9.20
C HIS A 94 -1.00 -11.51 -9.65
N ASN A 95 -1.29 -12.76 -9.28
CA ASN A 95 -0.62 -14.00 -9.72
C ASN A 95 0.89 -14.13 -9.40
N VAL A 96 1.47 -13.27 -8.58
CA VAL A 96 2.84 -13.47 -8.04
C VAL A 96 2.75 -14.45 -6.87
N LYS A 97 3.29 -15.67 -7.05
CA LYS A 97 3.13 -16.79 -6.09
C LYS A 97 4.39 -17.09 -5.28
N GLY A 98 5.47 -16.39 -5.51
CA GLY A 98 6.75 -16.57 -4.83
C GLY A 98 7.84 -15.67 -5.42
N ASN A 99 9.06 -15.76 -4.85
CA ASN A 99 10.18 -14.90 -5.21
C ASN A 99 10.73 -15.09 -6.64
N GLY A 100 10.35 -16.15 -7.33
CA GLY A 100 10.64 -16.30 -8.76
C GLY A 100 9.88 -15.34 -9.67
N ILE A 101 8.81 -14.72 -9.17
CA ILE A 101 7.98 -13.74 -9.87
C ILE A 101 7.58 -14.23 -11.28
N HIS A 102 7.07 -15.45 -11.32
CA HIS A 102 6.62 -16.04 -12.58
C HIS A 102 5.24 -15.51 -12.96
N GLN A 103 5.09 -14.99 -14.16
CA GLN A 103 3.83 -14.57 -14.78
C GLN A 103 2.97 -13.60 -13.92
N PRO A 104 3.50 -12.45 -13.48
CA PRO A 104 2.69 -11.41 -12.84
C PRO A 104 1.52 -11.02 -13.74
N ASN A 105 0.36 -10.77 -13.14
CA ASN A 105 -0.78 -10.28 -13.89
C ASN A 105 -0.82 -8.74 -13.86
N TYR A 106 -0.23 -8.10 -14.84
CA TYR A 106 -0.15 -6.64 -14.94
C TYR A 106 -1.47 -5.96 -15.34
N TYR A 107 -2.56 -6.71 -15.54
CA TYR A 107 -3.91 -6.12 -15.62
C TYR A 107 -4.37 -5.58 -14.26
N TYR A 108 -3.74 -6.03 -13.17
CA TYR A 108 -3.81 -5.38 -11.86
C TYR A 108 -2.58 -4.46 -11.70
N PRO A 109 -2.66 -3.21 -12.18
CA PRO A 109 -1.50 -2.33 -12.27
C PRO A 109 -1.02 -1.87 -10.89
N THR A 110 0.28 -1.67 -10.77
CA THR A 110 0.90 -1.11 -9.57
C THR A 110 0.52 0.35 -9.37
N ILE A 111 0.70 0.85 -8.13
CA ILE A 111 0.52 2.27 -7.79
C ILE A 111 1.41 3.18 -8.66
N PHE A 112 2.61 2.73 -9.06
CA PHE A 112 3.52 3.47 -9.93
C PHE A 112 2.92 3.70 -11.31
N LYS A 113 2.35 2.65 -11.92
CA LYS A 113 1.67 2.76 -13.20
C LYS A 113 0.48 3.71 -13.09
N LYS A 114 -0.34 3.58 -12.05
CA LYS A 114 -1.50 4.46 -11.84
C LYS A 114 -1.08 5.90 -11.60
N PHE A 115 0.00 6.12 -10.85
CA PHE A 115 0.55 7.46 -10.65
C PHE A 115 0.98 8.12 -11.97
N LYS A 116 1.75 7.43 -12.80
CA LYS A 116 2.23 7.96 -14.09
C LYS A 116 1.09 8.17 -15.10
N GLU A 117 0.04 7.33 -15.06
CA GLU A 117 -1.16 7.55 -15.88
C GLU A 117 -1.91 8.83 -15.50
N ASN A 118 -1.94 9.20 -14.22
CA ASN A 118 -2.57 10.42 -13.72
C ASN A 118 -1.65 11.66 -13.86
N TYR A 119 -0.36 11.46 -13.63
CA TYR A 119 0.64 12.53 -13.52
C TYR A 119 1.87 12.21 -14.36
N PRO A 120 1.78 12.26 -15.71
CA PRO A 120 2.87 11.84 -16.60
C PRO A 120 4.16 12.65 -16.42
N ASN A 121 4.06 13.90 -15.95
CA ASN A 121 5.18 14.81 -15.74
C ASN A 121 5.78 14.75 -14.33
N LYS A 122 5.15 14.04 -13.37
CA LYS A 122 5.66 13.86 -12.03
C LYS A 122 6.61 12.66 -11.98
N THR A 123 7.49 12.66 -10.99
CA THR A 123 8.61 11.73 -10.90
C THR A 123 8.31 10.55 -9.99
N ILE A 124 8.79 9.37 -10.38
CA ILE A 124 8.70 8.13 -9.58
C ILE A 124 10.08 7.52 -9.38
N ALA A 125 10.29 6.90 -8.21
CA ALA A 125 11.59 6.32 -7.84
C ALA A 125 11.47 4.97 -7.13
N VAL A 126 12.44 4.09 -7.37
CA VAL A 126 12.63 2.83 -6.63
C VAL A 126 14.08 2.72 -6.17
N TYR A 127 14.27 2.53 -4.88
CA TYR A 127 15.56 2.28 -4.25
C TYR A 127 15.49 0.93 -3.55
N SER A 128 16.24 -0.06 -4.02
CA SER A 128 15.97 -1.44 -3.64
C SER A 128 17.24 -2.27 -3.51
N THR A 129 17.30 -3.07 -2.47
CA THR A 129 18.33 -4.09 -2.31
C THR A 129 18.15 -5.24 -3.30
N TRP A 130 16.96 -5.39 -3.90
CA TRP A 130 16.65 -6.44 -4.86
C TRP A 130 16.19 -5.87 -6.21
N LEU A 131 16.91 -6.19 -7.28
CA LEU A 131 16.70 -5.72 -8.66
C LEU A 131 15.30 -6.07 -9.21
N ASP A 132 14.79 -7.26 -8.88
CA ASP A 132 13.53 -7.76 -9.40
C ASP A 132 12.31 -6.94 -8.93
N ASN A 133 12.44 -6.16 -7.86
CA ASN A 133 11.42 -5.22 -7.42
C ASN A 133 11.10 -4.18 -8.49
N ARG A 134 12.12 -3.62 -9.13
CA ARG A 134 11.95 -2.67 -10.23
C ARG A 134 11.61 -3.38 -11.54
N THR A 135 12.38 -4.39 -11.90
CA THR A 135 12.35 -4.97 -13.26
C THR A 135 11.15 -5.89 -13.49
N LYS A 136 10.67 -6.57 -12.41
CA LYS A 136 9.57 -7.55 -12.49
C LYS A 136 8.31 -7.09 -11.76
N LEU A 137 8.39 -6.62 -10.49
CA LEU A 137 7.19 -6.24 -9.76
C LEU A 137 6.62 -4.91 -10.26
N VAL A 138 7.43 -3.84 -10.32
CA VAL A 138 7.01 -2.60 -10.97
C VAL A 138 6.89 -2.81 -12.49
N GLY A 139 7.74 -3.67 -13.05
CA GLY A 139 7.71 -4.04 -14.46
C GLY A 139 8.21 -2.93 -15.37
N GLU A 140 9.31 -2.25 -14.97
CA GLU A 140 9.91 -1.20 -15.78
C GLU A 140 10.24 -1.70 -17.18
N ASN A 141 9.96 -0.89 -18.20
CA ASN A 141 10.18 -1.15 -19.62
C ASN A 141 9.42 -2.35 -20.23
N LEU A 142 8.62 -3.09 -19.46
CA LEU A 142 7.84 -4.19 -20.00
C LEU A 142 6.68 -3.70 -20.87
N GLU A 143 6.39 -4.39 -21.95
CA GLU A 143 5.24 -4.09 -22.80
C GLU A 143 3.92 -4.20 -22.03
N ALA A 144 3.80 -5.21 -21.17
CA ALA A 144 2.63 -5.45 -20.34
C ALA A 144 2.31 -4.30 -19.35
N THR A 145 3.30 -3.51 -18.98
CA THR A 145 3.12 -2.30 -18.15
C THR A 145 2.98 -1.02 -18.99
N GLY A 146 2.92 -1.14 -20.34
CA GLY A 146 2.92 0.00 -21.23
C GLY A 146 4.27 0.72 -21.29
N ARG A 147 5.37 -0.02 -21.09
CA ARG A 147 6.75 0.48 -21.05
C ARG A 147 6.95 1.58 -20.00
N LEU A 148 6.36 1.36 -18.81
CA LEU A 148 6.55 2.26 -17.67
C LEU A 148 8.05 2.50 -17.44
N GLN A 149 8.44 3.76 -17.28
CA GLN A 149 9.82 4.14 -16.93
C GLN A 149 9.84 4.85 -15.59
N LEU A 150 10.84 4.49 -14.78
CA LEU A 150 11.15 5.21 -13.57
C LEU A 150 12.06 6.40 -13.89
N ASP A 151 11.85 7.51 -13.19
CA ASP A 151 12.69 8.70 -13.32
C ASP A 151 14.01 8.52 -12.56
N TYR A 152 13.96 7.80 -11.42
CA TYR A 152 15.14 7.50 -10.61
C TYR A 152 15.08 6.07 -10.07
N HIS A 153 16.24 5.43 -10.00
CA HIS A 153 16.38 4.13 -9.32
C HIS A 153 17.80 3.92 -8.81
N PHE A 154 17.93 3.07 -7.81
CA PHE A 154 19.22 2.58 -7.32
C PHE A 154 19.02 1.16 -6.78
N ASP A 155 19.50 0.17 -7.52
CA ASP A 155 19.33 -1.26 -7.25
C ASP A 155 20.38 -2.09 -8.01
N GLY A 156 20.30 -3.42 -7.91
CA GLY A 156 21.18 -4.34 -8.63
C GLY A 156 22.54 -4.53 -7.95
N LEU A 157 22.73 -4.03 -6.73
CA LEU A 157 23.99 -4.19 -5.99
C LEU A 157 24.21 -5.63 -5.53
N GLU A 158 23.14 -6.40 -5.33
CA GLU A 158 23.20 -7.81 -4.92
C GLU A 158 23.77 -8.72 -6.00
N ILE A 159 23.85 -8.28 -7.24
CA ILE A 159 24.49 -8.99 -8.34
C ILE A 159 25.92 -8.52 -8.62
N ASP A 160 26.38 -7.42 -7.99
CA ASP A 160 27.77 -6.96 -8.05
C ASP A 160 28.62 -7.64 -6.97
N THR A 161 28.99 -8.87 -7.23
CA THR A 161 29.79 -9.67 -6.28
C THR A 161 31.25 -9.21 -6.13
N LEU A 162 31.69 -8.23 -6.91
CA LEU A 162 33.04 -7.62 -6.75
C LEU A 162 33.01 -6.53 -5.68
N SER A 163 32.02 -5.61 -5.73
CA SER A 163 31.88 -4.54 -4.74
C SER A 163 31.20 -5.04 -3.46
N TYR A 164 30.30 -6.01 -3.59
CA TYR A 164 29.53 -6.61 -2.49
C TYR A 164 29.72 -8.14 -2.48
N PRO A 165 30.92 -8.65 -2.13
CA PRO A 165 31.17 -10.09 -2.12
C PRO A 165 30.29 -10.78 -1.09
N HIS A 166 29.59 -11.82 -1.56
CA HIS A 166 28.67 -12.58 -0.70
C HIS A 166 29.43 -13.26 0.43
N ASP A 167 28.87 -13.24 1.61
CA ASP A 167 29.41 -13.81 2.83
C ASP A 167 28.35 -14.58 3.64
N ASP A 168 28.82 -15.46 4.54
CA ASP A 168 27.96 -16.29 5.36
C ASP A 168 27.21 -15.52 6.48
N GLN A 169 27.50 -14.25 6.71
CA GLN A 169 26.87 -13.43 7.74
C GLN A 169 25.84 -12.44 7.16
N SER A 170 25.70 -12.39 5.83
CA SER A 170 24.92 -11.39 5.10
C SER A 170 25.37 -9.94 5.36
N ASP A 171 26.65 -9.74 5.71
CA ASP A 171 27.20 -8.40 5.87
C ASP A 171 27.17 -7.60 4.56
N TYR A 172 27.23 -8.28 3.42
CA TYR A 172 27.08 -7.64 2.12
C TYR A 172 25.67 -7.06 1.93
N ILE A 173 24.59 -7.74 2.37
CA ILE A 173 23.22 -7.22 2.32
C ILE A 173 23.07 -6.00 3.25
N LYS A 174 23.64 -6.06 4.46
CA LYS A 174 23.68 -4.91 5.36
C LYS A 174 24.33 -3.69 4.72
N LYS A 175 25.43 -3.88 3.98
CA LYS A 175 26.12 -2.79 3.27
C LYS A 175 25.30 -2.28 2.10
N ILE A 176 24.57 -3.14 1.40
CA ILE A 176 23.67 -2.77 0.31
C ILE A 176 22.49 -1.95 0.87
N ASP A 177 21.82 -2.40 1.94
CA ASP A 177 20.75 -1.65 2.60
C ASP A 177 21.21 -0.25 3.04
N GLN A 178 22.44 -0.16 3.57
CA GLN A 178 23.04 1.12 3.93
C GLN A 178 23.26 2.02 2.70
N ALA A 179 23.73 1.46 1.59
CA ALA A 179 23.90 2.21 0.35
C ALA A 179 22.56 2.67 -0.22
N VAL A 180 21.56 1.78 -0.26
CA VAL A 180 20.19 2.04 -0.75
C VAL A 180 19.53 3.14 0.08
N SER A 181 19.53 3.03 1.42
CA SER A 181 18.92 4.02 2.30
C SER A 181 19.61 5.39 2.23
N THR A 182 20.94 5.40 2.12
CA THR A 182 21.72 6.65 1.96
C THR A 182 21.42 7.32 0.62
N TYR A 183 21.37 6.53 -0.46
CA TYR A 183 21.04 7.06 -1.79
C TYR A 183 19.62 7.61 -1.85
N ALA A 184 18.65 6.88 -1.30
CA ALA A 184 17.27 7.33 -1.19
C ALA A 184 17.16 8.65 -0.42
N ALA A 185 17.81 8.77 0.75
CA ALA A 185 17.82 10.00 1.54
C ALA A 185 18.42 11.19 0.77
N ASN A 186 19.52 10.96 0.04
CA ASN A 186 20.15 12.00 -0.79
C ASN A 186 19.24 12.44 -1.94
N ASP A 187 18.57 11.51 -2.60
CA ASP A 187 17.65 11.82 -3.69
C ASP A 187 16.38 12.52 -3.18
N VAL A 188 15.88 12.17 -2.01
CA VAL A 188 14.81 12.95 -1.34
C VAL A 188 15.24 14.40 -1.18
N ILE A 189 16.44 14.68 -0.66
CA ILE A 189 16.94 16.05 -0.46
C ILE A 189 17.14 16.78 -1.79
N THR A 190 17.76 16.14 -2.77
CA THR A 190 18.26 16.82 -3.98
C THR A 190 17.24 16.85 -5.12
N LYS A 191 16.42 15.81 -5.26
CA LYS A 191 15.47 15.61 -6.36
C LYS A 191 14.01 15.67 -5.89
N GLY A 192 13.71 15.14 -4.68
CA GLY A 192 12.35 15.06 -4.13
C GLY A 192 11.37 14.32 -5.03
N PRO A 193 11.58 13.02 -5.35
CA PRO A 193 10.65 12.28 -6.18
C PRO A 193 9.21 12.30 -5.62
N ASP A 194 8.20 12.31 -6.48
CA ASP A 194 6.81 12.46 -6.04
C ASP A 194 6.24 11.18 -5.43
N LEU A 195 6.61 10.01 -5.99
CA LEU A 195 6.25 8.71 -5.45
C LEU A 195 7.48 7.81 -5.39
N THR A 196 7.82 7.32 -4.19
CA THR A 196 9.06 6.57 -3.93
C THR A 196 8.77 5.27 -3.19
N TRP A 197 9.40 4.18 -3.63
CA TRP A 197 9.51 2.93 -2.90
C TRP A 197 10.95 2.69 -2.47
N VAL A 198 11.16 2.40 -1.18
CA VAL A 198 12.43 1.92 -0.62
C VAL A 198 12.24 0.50 -0.09
N TYR A 199 13.14 -0.40 -0.44
CA TYR A 199 13.14 -1.78 0.02
C TYR A 199 14.47 -2.13 0.66
N LEU A 200 14.44 -2.65 1.90
CA LEU A 200 15.59 -3.07 2.69
C LEU A 200 15.41 -4.53 3.12
N GLN A 201 16.41 -5.37 2.89
CA GLN A 201 16.35 -6.83 2.99
C GLN A 201 16.98 -7.40 4.26
N TYR A 202 17.95 -6.72 4.87
CA TYR A 202 18.84 -7.32 5.87
C TYR A 202 18.14 -8.01 7.04
N THR A 203 17.01 -7.50 7.47
CA THR A 203 16.21 -8.09 8.56
C THR A 203 15.66 -9.46 8.20
N ASP A 204 15.31 -9.72 6.94
CA ASP A 204 14.88 -11.04 6.48
C ASP A 204 16.03 -12.07 6.56
N ASP A 205 17.22 -11.68 6.12
CA ASP A 205 18.44 -12.53 6.26
C ASP A 205 18.72 -12.86 7.73
N MET A 206 18.61 -11.89 8.62
CA MET A 206 18.82 -12.12 10.05
C MET A 206 17.76 -13.08 10.62
N GLY A 207 16.49 -12.90 10.26
CA GLY A 207 15.41 -13.80 10.62
C GLY A 207 15.69 -15.23 10.14
N HIS A 208 15.98 -15.44 8.87
CA HIS A 208 16.26 -16.76 8.31
C HIS A 208 17.44 -17.48 8.99
N ARG A 209 18.49 -16.76 9.32
CA ARG A 209 19.69 -17.34 9.92
C ARG A 209 19.54 -17.59 11.41
N PHE A 210 19.08 -16.59 12.14
CA PHE A 210 19.18 -16.57 13.59
C PHE A 210 17.82 -16.68 14.30
N GLY A 211 16.73 -16.42 13.59
CA GLY A 211 15.38 -16.37 14.18
C GLY A 211 15.28 -15.23 15.18
N GLU A 212 14.46 -15.43 16.21
CA GLU A 212 14.36 -14.53 17.36
C GLU A 212 15.68 -14.56 18.15
N SER A 213 16.48 -13.51 18.03
CA SER A 213 17.86 -13.49 18.52
C SER A 213 18.41 -12.07 18.65
N PRO A 214 19.50 -11.88 19.41
CA PRO A 214 20.18 -10.59 19.47
C PRO A 214 20.67 -10.07 18.11
N GLN A 215 20.94 -10.95 17.14
CA GLN A 215 21.32 -10.57 15.78
C GLN A 215 20.13 -9.97 15.02
N MET A 216 18.94 -10.55 15.19
CA MET A 216 17.70 -9.98 14.63
C MET A 216 17.38 -8.64 15.28
N ASP A 217 17.53 -8.52 16.61
CA ASP A 217 17.33 -7.26 17.31
C ASP A 217 18.27 -6.16 16.80
N ALA A 218 19.55 -6.49 16.60
CA ALA A 218 20.51 -5.57 16.00
C ALA A 218 20.15 -5.20 14.54
N GLY A 219 19.58 -6.14 13.78
CA GLY A 219 19.06 -5.92 12.44
C GLY A 219 17.89 -4.91 12.42
N ILE A 220 16.96 -5.06 13.35
CA ILE A 220 15.81 -4.15 13.50
C ILE A 220 16.28 -2.73 13.87
N GLN A 221 17.22 -2.61 14.80
CA GLN A 221 17.80 -1.31 15.20
C GLN A 221 18.56 -0.65 14.04
N GLU A 222 19.25 -1.42 13.22
CA GLU A 222 19.90 -0.91 12.01
C GLU A 222 18.89 -0.44 10.97
N ALA A 223 17.80 -1.20 10.75
CA ALA A 223 16.72 -0.79 9.86
C ALA A 223 16.03 0.50 10.34
N ASP A 224 15.78 0.64 11.64
CA ASP A 224 15.27 1.88 12.24
C ASP A 224 16.21 3.06 11.98
N ARG A 225 17.52 2.88 12.15
CA ARG A 225 18.51 3.91 11.85
C ARG A 225 18.48 4.33 10.37
N GLN A 226 18.31 3.37 9.46
CA GLN A 226 18.22 3.62 8.01
C GLN A 226 16.92 4.36 7.65
N VAL A 227 15.79 4.01 8.28
CA VAL A 227 14.54 4.78 8.19
C VAL A 227 14.77 6.22 8.68
N GLY A 228 15.51 6.39 9.79
CA GLY A 228 15.84 7.70 10.34
C GLY A 228 16.58 8.61 9.36
N LEU A 229 17.50 8.08 8.54
CA LEU A 229 18.19 8.86 7.50
C LEU A 229 17.19 9.45 6.48
N ILE A 230 16.24 8.63 6.04
CA ILE A 230 15.21 9.02 5.06
C ILE A 230 14.23 10.00 5.70
N TRP A 231 13.82 9.74 6.93
CA TRP A 231 12.90 10.61 7.66
C TRP A 231 13.48 12.02 7.89
N GLU A 232 14.74 12.11 8.28
CA GLU A 232 15.44 13.39 8.40
C GLU A 232 15.55 14.13 7.05
N ALA A 233 15.73 13.40 5.95
CA ALA A 233 15.73 13.97 4.61
C ALA A 233 14.35 14.56 4.23
N ILE A 234 13.26 13.85 4.54
CA ILE A 234 11.88 14.33 4.35
C ILE A 234 11.64 15.61 5.16
N LYS A 235 11.95 15.62 6.47
CA LYS A 235 11.76 16.79 7.32
C LYS A 235 12.52 18.02 6.79
N LYS A 236 13.76 17.84 6.32
CA LYS A 236 14.54 18.92 5.70
C LYS A 236 13.91 19.41 4.42
N ARG A 237 13.35 18.50 3.62
CA ARG A 237 12.69 18.81 2.36
C ARG A 237 11.42 19.63 2.58
N GLU A 238 10.56 19.24 3.54
CA GLU A 238 9.36 19.98 3.90
C GLU A 238 9.65 21.41 4.40
N ILE A 239 10.78 21.62 5.12
CA ILE A 239 11.22 22.95 5.56
C ILE A 239 11.65 23.83 4.37
N SER A 240 12.32 23.25 3.37
CA SER A 240 12.95 24.00 2.27
C SER A 240 12.10 24.15 1.02
N HIS A 241 11.04 23.35 0.89
CA HIS A 241 10.13 23.34 -0.25
C HIS A 241 8.68 23.37 0.22
N ASN A 242 7.77 23.83 -0.63
CA ASN A 242 6.33 23.81 -0.33
C ASN A 242 5.74 22.42 -0.61
N GLU A 243 6.23 21.42 0.12
CA GLU A 243 5.86 20.00 -0.03
C GLU A 243 5.24 19.48 1.26
N GLU A 244 4.32 18.51 1.11
CA GLU A 244 3.72 17.73 2.18
C GLU A 244 3.97 16.25 1.90
N TRP A 245 4.74 15.59 2.77
CA TRP A 245 5.10 14.21 2.59
C TRP A 245 4.24 13.27 3.44
N MET A 246 3.81 12.17 2.82
CA MET A 246 3.37 10.99 3.52
C MET A 246 4.49 9.95 3.49
N ILE A 247 4.89 9.47 4.67
CA ILE A 247 5.74 8.30 4.78
C ILE A 247 4.94 7.14 5.34
N ILE A 248 5.07 5.95 4.72
CA ILE A 248 4.50 4.68 5.18
C ILE A 248 5.64 3.68 5.31
N ILE A 249 5.78 3.04 6.46
CA ILE A 249 6.74 1.97 6.69
C ILE A 249 5.96 0.72 7.09
N THR A 250 6.32 -0.42 6.52
CA THR A 250 5.69 -1.70 6.81
C THR A 250 6.68 -2.86 6.64
N THR A 251 6.24 -4.05 7.00
CA THR A 251 6.84 -5.31 6.60
C THR A 251 5.90 -6.07 5.69
N ASP A 252 6.41 -6.99 4.91
CA ASP A 252 5.66 -7.77 3.92
C ASP A 252 5.09 -9.08 4.49
N HIS A 253 5.72 -9.63 5.53
CA HIS A 253 5.25 -10.82 6.26
C HIS A 253 5.84 -10.86 7.68
N GLY A 254 5.19 -11.63 8.53
CA GLY A 254 5.74 -12.09 9.79
C GLY A 254 6.53 -13.39 9.61
N ARG A 255 6.75 -14.14 10.70
CA ARG A 255 7.53 -15.37 10.69
C ARG A 255 6.88 -16.42 11.59
N LYS A 256 7.17 -17.70 11.35
CA LYS A 256 6.83 -18.79 12.25
C LYS A 256 7.39 -18.53 13.65
N VAL A 257 6.77 -19.13 14.63
CA VAL A 257 7.31 -19.17 16.02
C VAL A 257 8.80 -19.55 15.98
N GLY A 258 9.64 -18.80 16.67
CA GLY A 258 11.10 -18.93 16.64
C GLY A 258 11.79 -18.18 15.51
N GLY A 259 11.03 -17.49 14.65
CA GLY A 259 11.53 -16.44 13.74
C GLY A 259 12.24 -16.88 12.47
N LYS A 260 12.44 -18.20 12.21
CA LYS A 260 13.30 -18.66 11.10
C LYS A 260 12.59 -18.86 9.74
N GLY A 261 11.30 -19.11 9.73
CA GLY A 261 10.58 -19.44 8.50
C GLY A 261 9.34 -18.60 8.31
N HIS A 262 8.87 -18.54 7.08
CA HIS A 262 7.63 -17.89 6.67
C HIS A 262 7.06 -18.57 5.43
N GLY A 263 5.96 -18.08 4.87
CA GLY A 263 5.33 -18.58 3.63
C GLY A 263 4.00 -19.29 3.86
N GLY A 264 3.63 -19.56 5.12
CA GLY A 264 2.39 -20.23 5.51
C GLY A 264 1.28 -19.28 5.94
N GLN A 265 0.36 -19.80 6.74
CA GLN A 265 -0.86 -19.12 7.19
C GLN A 265 -1.03 -19.13 8.71
N SER A 266 0.07 -19.31 9.48
CA SER A 266 -0.03 -19.11 10.92
C SER A 266 -0.31 -17.64 11.26
N ASP A 267 -0.85 -17.38 12.43
CA ASP A 267 -1.17 -16.02 12.84
C ASP A 267 0.08 -15.13 12.91
N GLU A 268 1.22 -15.72 13.30
CA GLU A 268 2.51 -15.05 13.40
C GLU A 268 3.08 -14.73 12.00
N GLU A 269 2.97 -15.65 11.03
CA GLU A 269 3.41 -15.40 9.65
C GLU A 269 2.57 -14.34 8.95
N ARG A 270 1.31 -14.20 9.34
CA ARG A 270 0.36 -13.22 8.80
C ARG A 270 0.42 -11.87 9.51
N ALA A 271 0.98 -11.82 10.73
CA ALA A 271 1.05 -10.62 11.55
C ALA A 271 2.09 -9.64 10.98
N THR A 272 1.62 -8.51 10.50
CA THR A 272 2.44 -7.38 10.04
C THR A 272 2.10 -6.12 10.83
N TRP A 273 2.69 -5.01 10.46
CA TRP A 273 2.50 -3.71 11.08
C TRP A 273 2.65 -2.59 10.05
N ILE A 274 2.05 -1.44 10.32
CA ILE A 274 2.17 -0.23 9.49
C ILE A 274 2.45 0.97 10.40
N VAL A 275 3.46 1.76 10.05
CA VAL A 275 3.78 3.06 10.64
C VAL A 275 3.59 4.15 9.60
N SER A 276 3.04 5.30 9.99
CA SER A 276 2.95 6.48 9.12
C SER A 276 2.93 7.79 9.91
N ASN A 277 3.36 8.87 9.27
CA ASN A 277 3.19 10.24 9.78
C ASN A 277 1.79 10.83 9.53
N LYS A 278 0.91 10.10 8.85
CA LYS A 278 -0.49 10.51 8.64
C LYS A 278 -1.42 9.67 9.52
N LYS A 279 -2.42 10.35 10.12
CA LYS A 279 -3.40 9.67 10.96
C LYS A 279 -4.26 8.75 10.12
N PHE A 280 -4.30 7.49 10.52
CA PHE A 280 -5.19 6.51 9.93
C PHE A 280 -6.56 6.58 10.61
N ASN A 281 -7.63 6.53 9.84
CA ASN A 281 -8.98 6.48 10.35
C ASN A 281 -9.42 5.03 10.61
N GLY A 282 -10.14 4.80 11.72
CA GLY A 282 -10.75 3.50 12.03
C GLY A 282 -9.79 2.38 12.43
N ILE A 283 -8.48 2.61 12.51
CA ILE A 283 -7.48 1.61 12.92
C ILE A 283 -7.81 0.93 14.25
N ASN A 284 -8.36 1.66 15.21
CA ASN A 284 -8.75 1.11 16.52
C ASN A 284 -9.91 0.08 16.44
N LYS A 285 -10.56 -0.04 15.28
CA LYS A 285 -11.70 -0.95 15.08
C LYS A 285 -11.36 -2.15 14.19
N ASN A 286 -10.29 -2.08 13.40
CA ASN A 286 -9.93 -3.10 12.42
C ASN A 286 -8.43 -3.23 12.22
N THR A 287 -7.98 -4.45 11.91
CA THR A 287 -6.60 -4.73 11.49
C THR A 287 -6.49 -4.50 9.98
N PRO A 288 -5.75 -3.48 9.50
CA PRO A 288 -5.57 -3.24 8.07
C PRO A 288 -4.78 -4.37 7.40
N GLY A 289 -5.07 -4.61 6.12
CA GLY A 289 -4.25 -5.47 5.27
C GLY A 289 -3.13 -4.68 4.59
N VAL A 290 -2.05 -5.34 4.19
CA VAL A 290 -1.01 -4.68 3.36
C VAL A 290 -1.57 -4.16 2.04
N VAL A 291 -2.66 -4.73 1.54
CA VAL A 291 -3.41 -4.28 0.35
C VAL A 291 -4.04 -2.89 0.53
N ASP A 292 -4.24 -2.43 1.76
CA ASP A 292 -4.81 -1.11 2.07
C ASP A 292 -3.84 0.03 1.76
N ILE A 293 -2.54 -0.27 1.59
CA ILE A 293 -1.51 0.75 1.28
C ILE A 293 -1.72 1.36 -0.10
N PHE A 294 -2.03 0.54 -1.13
CA PHE A 294 -2.32 1.05 -2.47
C PHE A 294 -3.44 2.12 -2.49
N PRO A 295 -4.68 1.82 -2.00
CA PRO A 295 -5.73 2.83 -1.99
C PRO A 295 -5.43 4.01 -1.06
N THR A 296 -4.65 3.81 0.00
CA THR A 296 -4.20 4.90 0.88
C THR A 296 -3.28 5.88 0.14
N ILE A 297 -2.31 5.38 -0.62
CA ILE A 297 -1.45 6.22 -1.45
C ILE A 297 -2.27 6.91 -2.55
N ALA A 298 -3.18 6.17 -3.20
CA ALA A 298 -4.04 6.74 -4.25
C ALA A 298 -4.91 7.89 -3.71
N ASP A 299 -5.51 7.73 -2.54
CA ASP A 299 -6.32 8.75 -1.88
C ASP A 299 -5.47 9.98 -1.49
N TYR A 300 -4.35 9.77 -0.79
CA TYR A 300 -3.46 10.86 -0.38
C TYR A 300 -2.96 11.69 -1.57
N MET A 301 -2.53 11.01 -2.64
CA MET A 301 -1.97 11.63 -3.85
C MET A 301 -3.04 12.10 -4.84
N ASN A 302 -4.34 11.91 -4.55
CA ASN A 302 -5.47 12.18 -5.46
C ASN A 302 -5.31 11.45 -6.82
N ILE A 303 -4.87 10.19 -6.81
CA ILE A 303 -4.76 9.35 -8.01
C ILE A 303 -6.12 8.80 -8.35
N ALA A 304 -6.65 9.15 -9.50
CA ALA A 304 -7.90 8.59 -9.99
C ALA A 304 -7.71 7.13 -10.42
N VAL A 305 -8.42 6.22 -9.76
CA VAL A 305 -8.48 4.80 -10.13
C VAL A 305 -9.81 4.59 -10.88
N PRO A 306 -9.79 4.15 -12.16
CA PRO A 306 -11.03 3.90 -12.91
C PRO A 306 -11.97 2.93 -12.19
N LYS A 307 -13.29 3.13 -12.29
CA LYS A 307 -14.30 2.35 -11.56
C LYS A 307 -14.13 0.84 -11.70
N ASN A 308 -13.90 0.34 -12.91
CA ASN A 308 -13.70 -1.08 -13.17
C ASN A 308 -12.48 -1.66 -12.43
N GLN A 309 -11.41 -0.90 -12.28
CA GLN A 309 -10.24 -1.28 -11.49
C GLN A 309 -10.50 -1.12 -9.99
N ALA A 310 -11.12 -0.01 -9.57
CA ALA A 310 -11.42 0.25 -8.16
C ALA A 310 -12.31 -0.85 -7.56
N MET A 311 -13.23 -1.42 -8.35
CA MET A 311 -14.06 -2.57 -7.96
C MET A 311 -13.26 -3.87 -7.79
N GLU A 312 -12.03 -3.95 -8.29
CA GLU A 312 -11.13 -5.11 -8.14
C GLU A 312 -10.17 -4.96 -6.95
N VAL A 313 -9.92 -3.75 -6.47
CA VAL A 313 -9.00 -3.50 -5.34
C VAL A 313 -9.58 -4.15 -4.08
N ASP A 314 -8.77 -4.98 -3.40
CA ASP A 314 -9.17 -5.68 -2.17
C ASP A 314 -8.98 -4.79 -0.92
N GLY A 315 -8.08 -3.82 -1.02
CA GLY A 315 -7.77 -2.88 0.05
C GLY A 315 -8.76 -1.71 0.13
N VAL A 316 -8.77 -1.06 1.30
CA VAL A 316 -9.51 0.19 1.55
C VAL A 316 -8.54 1.27 2.01
N SER A 317 -8.81 2.55 1.68
CA SER A 317 -7.97 3.64 2.17
C SER A 317 -8.00 3.73 3.70
N LEU A 318 -6.83 3.91 4.28
CA LEU A 318 -6.66 4.16 5.72
C LEU A 318 -6.83 5.64 6.08
N LEU A 319 -7.08 6.49 5.09
CA LEU A 319 -7.34 7.92 5.26
C LEU A 319 -8.83 8.22 5.06
N GLY A 320 -9.27 9.38 5.57
CA GLY A 320 -10.66 9.81 5.41
C GLY A 320 -11.65 9.04 6.30
N GLU A 321 -12.93 9.08 5.97
CA GLU A 321 -13.99 8.42 6.71
C GLU A 321 -14.07 6.95 6.32
N ALA A 322 -14.14 6.06 7.30
CA ALA A 322 -14.28 4.62 7.09
C ALA A 322 -15.74 4.19 7.23
N TYR A 323 -16.22 3.34 6.34
CA TYR A 323 -17.61 2.81 6.32
C TYR A 323 -17.66 1.31 6.58
N ALA A 324 -16.91 0.52 5.80
CA ALA A 324 -16.86 -0.93 5.92
C ALA A 324 -15.55 -1.51 5.40
N SER A 325 -15.17 -2.69 5.89
CA SER A 325 -14.03 -3.48 5.40
C SER A 325 -14.27 -4.98 5.66
N HIS A 326 -13.36 -5.83 5.24
CA HIS A 326 -13.41 -7.29 5.48
C HIS A 326 -14.75 -7.92 5.05
N LEU A 327 -15.18 -7.61 3.83
CA LEU A 327 -16.41 -8.17 3.27
C LEU A 327 -16.29 -9.70 3.16
N SER A 328 -17.30 -10.42 3.60
CA SER A 328 -17.48 -11.86 3.41
C SER A 328 -18.82 -12.15 2.75
N GLY A 329 -18.88 -13.15 1.88
CA GLY A 329 -20.09 -13.48 1.15
C GLY A 329 -20.28 -15.00 1.04
N ILE A 330 -21.53 -15.47 1.26
CA ILE A 330 -21.91 -16.88 1.16
C ILE A 330 -23.19 -16.96 0.31
N LEU A 331 -23.21 -17.91 -0.62
CA LEU A 331 -24.41 -18.24 -1.42
C LEU A 331 -25.18 -19.37 -0.72
N GLN A 332 -26.48 -19.16 -0.54
CA GLN A 332 -27.41 -20.16 -0.01
C GLN A 332 -28.66 -20.21 -0.88
N GLY A 333 -28.67 -21.11 -1.88
CA GLY A 333 -29.73 -21.15 -2.89
C GLY A 333 -29.81 -19.85 -3.67
N GLU A 334 -30.96 -19.18 -3.64
CA GLU A 334 -31.21 -17.89 -4.28
C GLU A 334 -30.90 -16.69 -3.35
N THR A 335 -30.20 -16.90 -2.22
CA THR A 335 -29.89 -15.85 -1.26
C THR A 335 -28.37 -15.63 -1.20
N LEU A 336 -27.96 -14.37 -1.33
CA LEU A 336 -26.62 -13.89 -1.01
C LEU A 336 -26.61 -13.33 0.41
N LYS A 337 -25.84 -13.97 1.30
CA LYS A 337 -25.57 -13.45 2.64
C LYS A 337 -24.22 -12.75 2.66
N LEU A 338 -24.21 -11.51 3.14
CA LEU A 338 -23.02 -10.69 3.29
C LEU A 338 -22.79 -10.36 4.76
N SER A 339 -21.53 -10.30 5.17
CA SER A 339 -21.09 -9.74 6.44
C SER A 339 -19.81 -8.93 6.25
N TRP A 340 -19.60 -7.92 7.09
CA TRP A 340 -18.45 -7.05 7.04
C TRP A 340 -18.16 -6.44 8.41
N LYS A 341 -16.98 -5.86 8.55
CA LYS A 341 -16.65 -5.01 9.69
C LYS A 341 -17.22 -3.62 9.45
N ASP A 342 -18.08 -3.15 10.34
CA ASP A 342 -18.62 -1.80 10.31
C ASP A 342 -17.76 -0.82 11.12
N TYR A 343 -17.81 0.45 10.75
CA TYR A 343 -17.16 1.55 11.47
C TYR A 343 -18.15 2.45 12.21
N GLY A 344 -19.44 2.11 12.19
CA GLY A 344 -20.53 2.86 12.80
C GLY A 344 -20.94 4.12 12.03
N THR A 345 -20.38 4.35 10.85
CA THR A 345 -20.70 5.48 9.99
C THR A 345 -21.96 5.17 9.18
N LYS A 346 -22.98 6.02 9.31
CA LYS A 346 -24.25 5.88 8.58
C LYS A 346 -24.08 6.25 7.12
N ALA A 347 -24.46 5.33 6.23
CA ALA A 347 -24.40 5.57 4.79
C ALA A 347 -25.38 4.64 4.05
N LYS A 348 -25.51 4.88 2.75
CA LYS A 348 -26.12 3.96 1.79
C LYS A 348 -25.02 3.39 0.90
N ALA A 349 -25.03 2.09 0.69
CA ALA A 349 -24.09 1.39 -0.15
C ALA A 349 -24.82 0.50 -1.15
N MET A 350 -24.34 0.47 -2.39
CA MET A 350 -24.94 -0.31 -3.46
C MET A 350 -24.25 -1.64 -3.61
N VAL A 351 -24.99 -2.72 -3.78
CA VAL A 351 -24.44 -4.06 -3.99
C VAL A 351 -24.54 -4.46 -5.45
N TRP A 352 -23.39 -4.78 -6.03
CA TRP A 352 -23.19 -5.19 -7.41
C TRP A 352 -22.67 -6.63 -7.47
N VAL A 353 -23.12 -7.40 -8.45
CA VAL A 353 -22.68 -8.79 -8.64
C VAL A 353 -22.42 -9.09 -10.11
N THR A 354 -21.45 -9.99 -10.33
CA THR A 354 -21.19 -10.62 -11.63
C THR A 354 -20.78 -12.07 -11.44
N PRO A 355 -21.18 -13.01 -12.34
CA PRO A 355 -20.70 -14.38 -12.31
C PRO A 355 -19.37 -14.57 -13.07
N THR A 356 -18.80 -13.50 -13.64
CA THR A 356 -17.60 -13.55 -14.48
C THR A 356 -16.38 -12.97 -13.77
N ASN A 357 -15.19 -13.29 -14.28
CA ASN A 357 -13.90 -12.72 -13.86
C ASN A 357 -13.06 -12.41 -15.10
N GLN A 358 -13.59 -11.52 -15.94
CA GLN A 358 -12.94 -11.13 -17.19
C GLN A 358 -11.80 -10.14 -16.96
N TYR A 359 -11.88 -9.37 -15.87
CA TYR A 359 -10.85 -8.37 -15.55
C TYR A 359 -9.44 -8.97 -15.49
N LYS A 360 -9.28 -10.18 -14.96
CA LYS A 360 -7.98 -10.86 -14.90
C LYS A 360 -7.35 -11.13 -16.27
N TYR A 361 -8.13 -11.04 -17.35
CA TYR A 361 -7.68 -11.19 -18.73
C TYR A 361 -7.59 -9.84 -19.50
N GLY A 362 -7.76 -8.72 -18.79
CA GLY A 362 -7.75 -7.37 -19.37
C GLY A 362 -9.08 -6.93 -19.96
N GLU A 363 -10.15 -7.69 -19.73
CA GLU A 363 -11.50 -7.36 -20.18
C GLU A 363 -12.33 -6.73 -19.04
N THR A 364 -13.56 -6.32 -19.31
CA THR A 364 -14.44 -5.71 -18.32
C THR A 364 -15.53 -6.67 -17.90
N ASP A 365 -15.69 -6.86 -16.59
CA ASP A 365 -16.82 -7.57 -16.03
C ASP A 365 -18.09 -6.70 -16.08
N ILE A 366 -19.22 -7.31 -16.42
CA ILE A 366 -20.53 -6.66 -16.43
C ILE A 366 -21.21 -6.92 -15.09
N TYR A 367 -21.30 -5.89 -14.28
CA TYR A 367 -21.95 -5.96 -12.97
C TYR A 367 -23.44 -5.59 -13.03
N ARG A 368 -24.26 -6.33 -12.28
CA ARG A 368 -25.68 -6.05 -12.07
C ARG A 368 -25.88 -5.59 -10.62
N GLN A 369 -26.56 -4.46 -10.43
CA GLN A 369 -27.00 -4.02 -9.11
C GLN A 369 -28.12 -4.93 -8.62
N ILE A 370 -28.04 -5.36 -7.35
CA ILE A 370 -29.02 -6.27 -6.74
C ILE A 370 -29.69 -5.69 -5.49
N GLY A 371 -29.15 -4.62 -4.92
CA GLY A 371 -29.76 -4.00 -3.75
C GLY A 371 -28.95 -2.85 -3.18
N GLU A 372 -29.49 -2.28 -2.11
CA GLU A 372 -28.89 -1.25 -1.28
C GLU A 372 -28.75 -1.79 0.15
N ILE A 373 -27.67 -1.48 0.82
CA ILE A 373 -27.42 -1.86 2.21
C ILE A 373 -26.99 -0.64 3.03
N ALA A 374 -27.11 -0.75 4.35
CA ALA A 374 -26.60 0.22 5.31
C ALA A 374 -25.32 -0.35 5.95
N PRO A 375 -24.14 0.24 5.69
CA PRO A 375 -22.86 -0.27 6.21
C PRO A 375 -22.82 -0.46 7.72
N GLU A 376 -23.50 0.39 8.48
CA GLU A 376 -23.59 0.32 9.95
C GLU A 376 -24.31 -0.93 10.48
N ASN A 377 -25.00 -1.71 9.62
CA ASN A 377 -25.67 -2.94 10.05
C ASN A 377 -24.72 -4.15 10.16
N GLY A 378 -23.52 -4.09 9.57
CA GLY A 378 -22.51 -5.17 9.61
C GLY A 378 -22.89 -6.44 8.82
N SER A 379 -24.12 -6.59 8.35
CA SER A 379 -24.57 -7.72 7.54
C SER A 379 -25.81 -7.42 6.72
N ALA A 380 -26.04 -8.22 5.67
CA ALA A 380 -27.24 -8.17 4.85
C ALA A 380 -27.58 -9.53 4.21
N SER A 381 -28.85 -9.75 3.87
CA SER A 381 -29.30 -10.86 3.04
C SER A 381 -30.04 -10.29 1.83
N LEU A 382 -29.66 -10.73 0.62
CA LEU A 382 -30.17 -10.22 -0.65
C LEU A 382 -30.65 -11.36 -1.54
N ASP A 383 -31.79 -11.19 -2.19
CA ASP A 383 -32.37 -12.16 -3.12
C ASP A 383 -31.73 -12.03 -4.50
N LEU A 384 -31.31 -13.15 -5.07
CA LEU A 384 -30.56 -13.21 -6.35
C LEU A 384 -31.47 -13.51 -7.57
N LYS A 385 -32.65 -14.06 -7.41
CA LYS A 385 -33.57 -14.60 -8.42
C LYS A 385 -33.09 -15.89 -9.11
N TYR A 386 -31.82 -16.24 -8.98
CA TYR A 386 -31.20 -17.44 -9.56
C TYR A 386 -30.14 -18.00 -8.61
N THR A 387 -29.84 -19.27 -8.74
CA THR A 387 -28.73 -19.92 -8.05
C THR A 387 -27.43 -19.73 -8.83
N TYR A 388 -26.31 -19.59 -8.12
CA TYR A 388 -24.97 -19.45 -8.68
C TYR A 388 -24.00 -20.33 -7.92
N ASP A 389 -22.98 -20.86 -8.59
CA ASP A 389 -21.88 -21.57 -7.93
C ASP A 389 -20.91 -20.60 -7.28
N HIS A 390 -20.72 -19.44 -7.91
CA HIS A 390 -19.91 -18.33 -7.41
C HIS A 390 -20.38 -16.98 -7.97
N LEU A 391 -20.17 -15.92 -7.20
CA LEU A 391 -20.37 -14.54 -7.63
C LEU A 391 -19.25 -13.65 -7.14
N LYS A 392 -18.72 -12.82 -8.00
CA LYS A 392 -18.01 -11.61 -7.58
C LYS A 392 -19.04 -10.61 -7.05
N VAL A 393 -18.86 -10.17 -5.83
CA VAL A 393 -19.71 -9.20 -5.15
C VAL A 393 -18.89 -7.95 -4.87
N VAL A 394 -19.43 -6.80 -5.20
CA VAL A 394 -18.83 -5.50 -4.90
C VAL A 394 -19.85 -4.67 -4.15
N VAL A 395 -19.43 -4.07 -3.05
CA VAL A 395 -20.19 -3.07 -2.30
C VAL A 395 -19.57 -1.71 -2.60
N GLU A 396 -20.34 -0.84 -3.26
CA GLU A 396 -19.97 0.54 -3.56
C GLU A 396 -20.33 1.42 -2.35
N LEU A 397 -19.31 1.88 -1.66
CA LEU A 397 -19.37 2.77 -0.50
C LEU A 397 -19.25 4.24 -0.96
N PRO A 398 -19.57 5.24 -0.12
CA PRO A 398 -19.42 6.65 -0.50
C PRO A 398 -18.00 7.07 -0.92
N ASN A 399 -16.98 6.38 -0.42
CA ASN A 399 -15.58 6.71 -0.67
C ASN A 399 -14.77 5.59 -1.37
N GLY A 400 -15.43 4.55 -1.90
CA GLY A 400 -14.71 3.47 -2.57
C GLY A 400 -15.50 2.18 -2.69
N TYR A 401 -14.80 1.07 -2.78
CA TYR A 401 -15.36 -0.25 -3.02
C TYR A 401 -14.74 -1.26 -2.08
N ILE A 402 -15.54 -2.25 -1.65
CA ILE A 402 -15.05 -3.50 -1.08
C ILE A 402 -15.61 -4.65 -1.89
N ASN A 403 -14.84 -5.73 -2.04
CA ASN A 403 -15.25 -6.85 -2.87
C ASN A 403 -14.99 -8.20 -2.20
N VAL A 404 -15.70 -9.21 -2.67
CA VAL A 404 -15.55 -10.60 -2.24
C VAL A 404 -16.03 -11.56 -3.33
N TRP A 405 -15.47 -12.76 -3.37
CA TRP A 405 -16.04 -13.89 -4.09
C TRP A 405 -16.94 -14.67 -3.13
N ALA A 406 -18.24 -14.68 -3.40
CA ALA A 406 -19.21 -15.50 -2.68
C ALA A 406 -19.36 -16.86 -3.36
N THR A 407 -19.32 -17.93 -2.58
CA THR A 407 -19.49 -19.33 -3.04
C THR A 407 -20.50 -20.05 -2.17
N ASN A 408 -20.94 -21.24 -2.61
CA ASN A 408 -21.80 -22.15 -1.83
C ASN A 408 -21.09 -22.83 -0.67
N LYS A 409 -19.77 -22.65 -0.50
CA LYS A 409 -18.96 -23.20 0.59
C LYS A 409 -18.46 -22.05 1.47
N GLU A 410 -18.54 -22.29 2.77
CA GLU A 410 -17.82 -21.49 3.76
C GLU A 410 -16.31 -21.62 3.61
#